data_2f2484fb42efa51645c5fd77d9c068a5
#
_entry.id   2f2484fb42efa51645c5fd77d9c068a5
#
_cell.length_a   1.000
_cell.length_b   1.000
_cell.length_c   1.000
_cell.angle_alpha   90.00
_cell.angle_beta   90.00
_cell.angle_gamma   90.00
#
_symmetry.space_group_name_H-M   'P 1'
#
loop_
_entity.id
_entity.type
_entity.pdbx_description
1 polymer ?
#
loop_
_entity_poly.entity_id
_entity_poly.type
_entity_poly.pdbx_seq_one_letter_code
_entity_poly.pdbx_strand_id
1 'polypeptide(L)'
;MSTSNVTERNEEKKIGSLLQLFVWRLPKKNHDAMVQFGKQINDLFRKHGTQPPKVFQLNNTKTSENMGFTNIANTVSANQDEEVWVELHSYIDHKQLDDVSAKMEKDESAGQLYKQFMDLITPESCIEGQFSRISV
;
A
#
# COMPACT_ATOMS: atom_id res chain seq x y z
N MET A 1 21.85 12.45 -28.06
CA MET A 1 21.18 11.57 -27.07
C MET A 1 20.70 10.30 -27.74
N SER A 2 20.99 9.17 -27.16
CA SER A 2 20.50 7.92 -27.71
C SER A 2 19.01 7.76 -27.43
N THR A 3 18.29 7.15 -28.36
CA THR A 3 16.87 6.85 -28.26
C THR A 3 16.57 5.96 -27.02
N SER A 4 17.51 5.09 -26.64
CA SER A 4 17.36 4.21 -25.49
C SER A 4 17.27 4.95 -24.16
N ASN A 5 18.00 6.05 -23.97
CA ASN A 5 17.92 6.86 -22.74
C ASN A 5 16.55 7.53 -22.57
N VAL A 6 15.94 7.96 -23.67
CA VAL A 6 14.60 8.55 -23.63
C VAL A 6 13.57 7.47 -23.28
N THR A 7 13.70 6.29 -23.87
CA THR A 7 12.79 5.16 -23.60
C THR A 7 12.89 4.72 -22.15
N GLU A 8 14.10 4.57 -21.61
CA GLU A 8 14.32 4.20 -20.22
C GLU A 8 13.69 5.20 -19.25
N ARG A 9 13.86 6.51 -19.50
CA ARG A 9 13.25 7.55 -18.67
C ARG A 9 11.73 7.53 -18.74
N ASN A 10 11.16 7.26 -19.91
CA ASN A 10 9.72 7.17 -20.07
C ASN A 10 9.15 5.94 -19.34
N GLU A 11 9.84 4.80 -19.38
CA GLU A 11 9.45 3.61 -18.66
C GLU A 11 9.56 3.80 -17.14
N GLU A 12 10.62 4.43 -16.65
CA GLU A 12 10.75 4.78 -15.23
C GLU A 12 9.62 5.69 -14.76
N LYS A 13 9.20 6.65 -15.59
CA LYS A 13 8.05 7.51 -15.28
C LYS A 13 6.75 6.75 -15.28
N LYS A 14 6.64 5.68 -16.06
CA LYS A 14 5.41 4.89 -16.13
C LYS A 14 5.21 4.00 -14.92
N ILE A 15 6.29 3.44 -14.36
CA ILE A 15 6.22 2.50 -13.23
C ILE A 15 6.52 3.24 -11.94
N GLY A 16 5.51 3.40 -11.08
CA GLY A 16 5.68 4.04 -9.79
C GLY A 16 5.80 5.55 -9.85
N SER A 17 5.30 6.19 -10.91
CA SER A 17 5.22 7.66 -10.98
C SER A 17 4.24 8.20 -9.96
N LEU A 18 3.19 7.46 -9.68
CA LEU A 18 2.20 7.75 -8.67
C LEU A 18 2.15 6.57 -7.69
N LEU A 19 2.25 6.88 -6.41
CA LEU A 19 2.21 5.89 -5.34
C LEU A 19 1.07 6.22 -4.40
N GLN A 20 0.24 5.22 -4.12
CA GLN A 20 -0.75 5.30 -3.05
C GLN A 20 -0.25 4.44 -1.89
N LEU A 21 -0.18 5.03 -0.70
CA LEU A 21 0.37 4.39 0.48
C LEU A 21 -0.68 4.33 1.57
N PHE A 22 -0.81 3.15 2.19
CA PHE A 22 -1.67 2.94 3.34
C PHE A 22 -0.84 2.38 4.48
N VAL A 23 -1.11 2.84 5.70
CA VAL A 23 -0.50 2.30 6.91
C VAL A 23 -1.63 2.00 7.89
N TRP A 24 -1.60 0.83 8.51
CA TRP A 24 -2.59 0.45 9.51
C TRP A 24 -2.00 -0.35 10.64
N ARG A 25 -2.73 -0.41 11.75
CA ARG A 25 -2.42 -1.29 12.87
C ARG A 25 -3.27 -2.55 12.77
N LEU A 26 -2.70 -3.67 13.13
CA LEU A 26 -3.33 -4.98 13.06
C LEU A 26 -3.13 -5.72 14.36
N PRO A 27 -4.20 -6.20 15.02
CA PRO A 27 -4.02 -7.12 16.15
C PRO A 27 -3.21 -8.35 15.72
N LYS A 28 -2.21 -8.73 16.50
CA LYS A 28 -1.34 -9.87 16.18
C LYS A 28 -2.10 -11.15 15.88
N LYS A 29 -3.24 -11.36 16.57
CA LYS A 29 -4.09 -12.52 16.34
C LYS A 29 -4.67 -12.60 14.93
N ASN A 30 -4.71 -11.48 14.21
CA ASN A 30 -5.25 -11.39 12.84
C ASN A 30 -4.17 -11.50 11.77
N HIS A 31 -2.93 -11.77 12.15
CA HIS A 31 -1.81 -11.82 11.19
C HIS A 31 -2.08 -12.76 10.01
N ASP A 32 -2.41 -14.02 10.31
CA ASP A 32 -2.60 -15.02 9.25
C ASP A 32 -3.80 -14.69 8.36
N ALA A 33 -4.88 -14.18 8.96
CA ALA A 33 -6.06 -13.75 8.22
C ALA A 33 -5.72 -12.59 7.27
N MET A 34 -4.86 -11.66 7.70
CA MET A 34 -4.42 -10.56 6.84
C MET A 34 -3.55 -11.04 5.69
N VAL A 35 -2.69 -12.03 5.92
CA VAL A 35 -1.90 -12.65 4.84
C VAL A 35 -2.82 -13.26 3.79
N GLN A 36 -3.85 -14.00 4.22
CA GLN A 36 -4.83 -14.58 3.29
C GLN A 36 -5.62 -13.50 2.54
N PHE A 37 -6.01 -12.45 3.24
CA PHE A 37 -6.65 -11.29 2.64
C PHE A 37 -5.75 -10.68 1.55
N GLY A 38 -4.46 -10.53 1.82
CA GLY A 38 -3.49 -10.00 0.85
C GLY A 38 -3.44 -10.80 -0.44
N LYS A 39 -3.54 -12.12 -0.36
CA LYS A 39 -3.60 -12.98 -1.55
C LYS A 39 -4.85 -12.72 -2.38
N GLN A 40 -5.99 -12.54 -1.72
CA GLN A 40 -7.26 -12.23 -2.39
C GLN A 40 -7.21 -10.84 -3.06
N ILE A 41 -6.60 -9.86 -2.41
CA ILE A 41 -6.40 -8.53 -2.98
C ILE A 41 -5.50 -8.60 -4.22
N ASN A 42 -4.43 -9.39 -4.17
CA ASN A 42 -3.55 -9.57 -5.33
C ASN A 42 -4.32 -10.12 -6.53
N ASP A 43 -5.16 -11.11 -6.30
CA ASP A 43 -5.99 -11.70 -7.36
C ASP A 43 -6.98 -10.68 -7.92
N LEU A 44 -7.57 -9.86 -7.07
CA LEU A 44 -8.49 -8.80 -7.49
C LEU A 44 -7.79 -7.79 -8.41
N PHE A 45 -6.60 -7.33 -8.05
CA PHE A 45 -5.85 -6.38 -8.87
C PHE A 45 -5.42 -6.98 -10.20
N ARG A 46 -4.99 -8.23 -10.21
CA ARG A 46 -4.67 -8.94 -11.45
C ARG A 46 -5.90 -9.10 -12.36
N LYS A 47 -7.04 -9.39 -11.78
CA LYS A 47 -8.32 -9.48 -12.51
C LYS A 47 -8.61 -8.18 -13.26
N HIS A 48 -8.27 -7.04 -12.69
CA HIS A 48 -8.48 -5.73 -13.30
C HIS A 48 -7.28 -5.22 -14.11
N GLY A 49 -6.30 -6.10 -14.39
CA GLY A 49 -5.21 -5.81 -15.32
C GLY A 49 -4.15 -4.85 -14.77
N THR A 50 -4.02 -4.75 -13.46
CA THR A 50 -3.01 -3.89 -12.82
C THR A 50 -2.08 -4.70 -11.94
N GLN A 51 -0.95 -4.10 -11.57
CA GLN A 51 -0.01 -4.73 -10.67
C GLN A 51 -0.61 -4.86 -9.28
N PRO A 52 -0.42 -6.02 -8.61
CA PRO A 52 -0.84 -6.17 -7.23
C PRO A 52 -0.08 -5.20 -6.31
N PRO A 53 -0.71 -4.75 -5.24
CA PRO A 53 -0.01 -3.97 -4.23
C PRO A 53 1.07 -4.79 -3.54
N LYS A 54 2.06 -4.10 -2.99
CA LYS A 54 3.10 -4.70 -2.16
C LYS A 54 2.80 -4.38 -0.72
N VAL A 55 2.93 -5.39 0.15
CA VAL A 55 2.59 -5.27 1.56
C VAL A 55 3.80 -5.60 2.39
N PHE A 56 4.05 -4.80 3.43
CA PHE A 56 5.20 -4.95 4.32
C PHE A 56 4.75 -4.82 5.77
N GLN A 57 5.38 -5.58 6.64
CA GLN A 57 5.18 -5.46 8.08
C GLN A 57 6.38 -4.75 8.70
N LEU A 58 6.13 -3.80 9.59
CA LEU A 58 7.18 -3.13 10.34
C LEU A 58 7.91 -4.16 11.21
N ASN A 59 9.23 -4.26 11.08
CA ASN A 59 10.02 -5.25 11.79
C ASN A 59 10.90 -4.68 12.90
N ASN A 60 10.91 -3.35 13.11
CA ASN A 60 11.68 -2.73 14.17
C ASN A 60 10.85 -1.69 14.92
N THR A 61 11.05 -1.64 16.24
CA THR A 61 10.42 -0.63 17.09
C THR A 61 11.43 0.40 17.58
N LYS A 62 12.71 0.17 17.31
CA LYS A 62 13.79 1.10 17.67
C LYS A 62 14.20 1.87 16.44
N THR A 63 14.54 3.13 16.65
CA THR A 63 14.96 4.03 15.59
C THR A 63 16.31 4.66 15.96
N SER A 64 16.89 5.41 15.04
CA SER A 64 18.15 6.13 15.27
C SER A 64 17.88 7.37 16.13
N GLU A 65 17.77 7.18 17.44
CA GLU A 65 17.44 8.25 18.40
C GLU A 65 18.44 9.39 18.36
N ASN A 66 19.72 9.06 18.18
CA ASN A 66 20.78 10.07 18.10
C ASN A 66 20.68 10.95 16.87
N MET A 67 19.84 10.58 15.88
CA MET A 67 19.57 11.39 14.69
C MET A 67 18.24 12.16 14.81
N GLY A 68 17.56 12.04 15.92
CA GLY A 68 16.29 12.74 16.13
C GLY A 68 15.10 12.15 15.38
N PHE A 69 15.21 10.88 14.96
CA PHE A 69 14.14 10.22 14.25
C PHE A 69 13.13 9.59 15.22
N THR A 70 11.89 9.49 14.78
CA THR A 70 10.80 8.80 15.50
C THR A 70 10.43 7.54 14.75
N ASN A 71 10.22 6.44 15.47
CA ASN A 71 9.76 5.20 14.87
C ASN A 71 8.29 5.30 14.47
N ILE A 72 7.94 4.69 13.35
CA ILE A 72 6.57 4.67 12.82
C ILE A 72 5.58 4.13 13.86
N ALA A 73 5.98 3.09 14.61
CA ALA A 73 5.09 2.48 15.63
C ALA A 73 4.64 3.51 16.67
N ASN A 74 5.52 4.41 17.09
CA ASN A 74 5.17 5.46 18.04
C ASN A 74 4.19 6.48 17.42
N THR A 75 4.45 6.86 16.18
CA THR A 75 3.62 7.87 15.49
C THR A 75 2.19 7.36 15.28
N VAL A 76 2.02 6.06 14.97
CA VAL A 76 0.69 5.48 14.77
C VAL A 76 0.10 4.90 16.04
N SER A 77 0.76 5.10 17.20
CA SER A 77 0.29 4.67 18.52
C SER A 77 0.06 3.16 18.64
N ALA A 78 0.94 2.37 18.03
CA ALA A 78 0.86 0.92 18.09
C ALA A 78 1.20 0.42 19.50
N ASN A 79 0.41 -0.54 20.00
CA ASN A 79 0.70 -1.21 21.28
C ASN A 79 1.40 -2.55 21.03
N GLN A 80 1.75 -3.24 22.13
CA GLN A 80 2.53 -4.48 22.06
C GLN A 80 1.78 -5.64 21.40
N ASP A 81 0.46 -5.60 21.40
CA ASP A 81 -0.38 -6.64 20.81
C ASP A 81 -0.75 -6.36 19.36
N GLU A 82 -0.17 -5.33 18.78
CA GLU A 82 -0.42 -4.91 17.40
C GLU A 82 0.82 -5.02 16.54
N GLU A 83 0.57 -5.24 15.25
CA GLU A 83 1.54 -5.09 14.18
C GLU A 83 1.23 -3.81 13.41
N VAL A 84 2.26 -3.23 12.78
CA VAL A 84 2.09 -2.11 11.86
C VAL A 84 2.41 -2.60 10.46
N TRP A 85 1.48 -2.40 9.55
CA TRP A 85 1.62 -2.82 8.15
C TRP A 85 1.57 -1.62 7.23
N VAL A 86 2.27 -1.72 6.11
CA VAL A 86 2.22 -0.72 5.04
C VAL A 86 1.92 -1.41 3.73
N GLU A 87 1.07 -0.78 2.93
CA GLU A 87 0.70 -1.26 1.59
C GLU A 87 0.99 -0.17 0.57
N LEU A 88 1.65 -0.56 -0.50
CA LEU A 88 2.07 0.34 -1.58
C LEU A 88 1.40 -0.07 -2.88
N HIS A 89 0.63 0.86 -3.46
CA HIS A 89 0.01 0.70 -4.77
C HIS A 89 0.72 1.63 -5.75
N SER A 90 1.36 1.06 -6.76
CA SER A 90 2.09 1.83 -7.78
C SER A 90 1.26 1.96 -9.03
N TYR A 91 1.13 3.18 -9.54
CA TYR A 91 0.40 3.49 -10.76
C TYR A 91 1.28 4.26 -11.73
N ILE A 92 0.94 4.17 -13.01
CA ILE A 92 1.61 4.92 -14.07
C ILE A 92 1.31 6.41 -13.94
N ASP A 93 0.02 6.73 -13.73
CA ASP A 93 -0.50 8.10 -13.64
C ASP A 93 -1.87 8.12 -12.97
N HIS A 94 -2.45 9.30 -12.83
CA HIS A 94 -3.77 9.48 -12.24
C HIS A 94 -4.87 8.81 -13.07
N LYS A 95 -4.71 8.75 -14.39
CA LYS A 95 -5.69 8.11 -15.25
C LYS A 95 -5.81 6.62 -14.94
N GLN A 96 -4.68 5.94 -14.79
CA GLN A 96 -4.68 4.52 -14.41
C GLN A 96 -5.34 4.31 -13.05
N LEU A 97 -5.00 5.15 -12.07
CA LEU A 97 -5.60 5.09 -10.75
C LEU A 97 -7.13 5.24 -10.83
N ASP A 98 -7.60 6.24 -11.57
CA ASP A 98 -9.02 6.50 -11.73
C ASP A 98 -9.74 5.34 -12.44
N ASP A 99 -9.12 4.78 -13.47
CA ASP A 99 -9.67 3.65 -14.22
C ASP A 99 -9.80 2.41 -13.32
N VAL A 100 -8.77 2.11 -12.54
CA VAL A 100 -8.78 0.98 -11.60
C VAL A 100 -9.83 1.22 -10.50
N SER A 101 -9.89 2.42 -9.94
CA SER A 101 -10.88 2.76 -8.91
C SER A 101 -12.30 2.60 -9.43
N ALA A 102 -12.57 3.02 -10.66
CA ALA A 102 -13.90 2.88 -11.28
C ALA A 102 -14.28 1.40 -11.47
N LYS A 103 -13.33 0.56 -11.85
CA LYS A 103 -13.56 -0.89 -11.98
C LYS A 103 -13.84 -1.53 -10.61
N MET A 104 -13.10 -1.12 -9.59
CA MET A 104 -13.28 -1.64 -8.22
C MET A 104 -14.66 -1.26 -7.65
N GLU A 105 -15.14 -0.05 -7.91
CA GLU A 105 -16.46 0.40 -7.44
C GLU A 105 -17.60 -0.46 -7.99
N LYS A 106 -17.43 -1.04 -9.17
CA LYS A 106 -18.43 -1.88 -9.83
C LYS A 106 -18.29 -3.36 -9.49
N ASP A 107 -17.25 -3.74 -8.77
CA ASP A 107 -16.95 -5.12 -8.45
C ASP A 107 -17.42 -5.45 -7.04
N GLU A 108 -18.42 -6.32 -6.93
CA GLU A 108 -18.96 -6.75 -5.63
C GLU A 108 -17.89 -7.41 -4.75
N SER A 109 -16.96 -8.16 -5.36
CA SER A 109 -15.90 -8.81 -4.60
C SER A 109 -14.95 -7.78 -3.96
N ALA A 110 -14.74 -6.64 -4.62
CA ALA A 110 -13.96 -5.54 -4.04
C ALA A 110 -14.64 -4.97 -2.78
N GLY A 111 -15.95 -4.79 -2.82
CA GLY A 111 -16.72 -4.33 -1.67
C GLY A 111 -16.68 -5.32 -0.50
N GLN A 112 -16.74 -6.61 -0.78
CA GLN A 112 -16.64 -7.66 0.23
C GLN A 112 -15.24 -7.68 0.86
N LEU A 113 -14.20 -7.54 0.06
CA LEU A 113 -12.82 -7.49 0.54
C LEU A 113 -12.56 -6.22 1.38
N TYR A 114 -13.15 -5.09 1.01
CA TYR A 114 -13.08 -3.88 1.81
C TYR A 114 -13.66 -4.11 3.22
N LYS A 115 -14.81 -4.73 3.32
CA LYS A 115 -15.43 -5.04 4.61
C LYS A 115 -14.57 -5.99 5.42
N GLN A 116 -14.01 -7.00 4.80
CA GLN A 116 -13.12 -7.96 5.44
C GLN A 116 -11.87 -7.25 5.98
N PHE A 117 -11.29 -6.35 5.21
CA PHE A 117 -10.15 -5.54 5.64
C PHE A 117 -10.49 -4.71 6.88
N MET A 118 -11.61 -4.02 6.85
CA MET A 118 -12.04 -3.18 7.98
C MET A 118 -12.31 -3.99 9.24
N ASP A 119 -12.74 -5.25 9.10
CA ASP A 119 -12.95 -6.15 10.25
C ASP A 119 -11.64 -6.67 10.83
N LEU A 120 -10.58 -6.75 10.03
CA LEU A 120 -9.28 -7.29 10.46
C LEU A 120 -8.40 -6.26 11.16
N ILE A 121 -8.42 -5.01 10.70
CA ILE A 121 -7.54 -3.97 11.23
C ILE A 121 -8.07 -3.41 12.56
N THR A 122 -7.18 -2.78 13.32
CA THR A 122 -7.58 -1.97 14.46
C THR A 122 -8.47 -0.83 13.96
N PRO A 123 -9.68 -0.63 14.55
CA PRO A 123 -10.59 0.42 14.09
C PRO A 123 -9.93 1.79 14.03
N GLU A 124 -10.22 2.53 12.97
CA GLU A 124 -9.73 3.90 12.74
C GLU A 124 -8.21 4.03 12.62
N SER A 125 -7.50 2.91 12.43
CA SER A 125 -6.03 2.94 12.37
C SER A 125 -5.46 3.16 10.96
N CYS A 126 -6.27 2.99 9.92
CA CYS A 126 -5.76 3.10 8.55
C CYS A 126 -5.60 4.57 8.15
N ILE A 127 -4.37 4.92 7.79
CA ILE A 127 -4.05 6.25 7.24
C ILE A 127 -3.57 6.07 5.80
N GLU A 128 -3.76 7.08 4.97
CA GLU A 128 -3.41 7.00 3.56
C GLU A 128 -2.81 8.29 3.04
N GLY A 129 -2.09 8.18 1.93
CA GLY A 129 -1.58 9.32 1.20
C GLY A 129 -1.24 8.94 -0.22
N GLN A 130 -1.30 9.92 -1.12
CA GLN A 130 -0.82 9.80 -2.47
C GLN A 130 0.48 10.57 -2.61
N PHE A 131 1.43 9.99 -3.31
CA PHE A 131 2.76 10.56 -3.48
C PHE A 131 3.12 10.55 -4.96
N SER A 132 3.67 11.64 -5.44
CA SER A 132 4.26 11.73 -6.77
C SER A 132 5.76 11.51 -6.67
N ARG A 133 6.30 10.70 -7.58
CA ARG A 133 7.74 10.46 -7.61
C ARG A 133 8.47 11.75 -7.95
N ILE A 134 9.48 12.07 -7.19
CA ILE A 134 10.36 13.20 -7.46
C ILE A 134 11.55 12.70 -8.27
N SER A 135 11.83 13.37 -9.39
CA SER A 135 13.00 13.08 -10.20
C SER A 135 14.25 13.67 -9.54
N VAL A 136 15.08 12.81 -9.02
CA VAL A 136 16.36 13.20 -8.40
C VAL A 136 17.52 12.41 -8.97
#